data_42ddfb3133854f823bfde9d67b28caa9
#
_entry.id   42ddfb3133854f823bfde9d67b28caa9
#
_cell.length_a   1.000
_cell.length_b   1.000
_cell.length_c   1.000
_cell.angle_alpha   90.00
_cell.angle_beta   90.00
_cell.angle_gamma   90.00
#
_symmetry.space_group_name_H-M   'P 1'
#
loop_
_entity.id
_entity.type
_entity.pdbx_description
1 polymer ?
#
loop_
_entity_poly.entity_id
_entity_poly.type
_entity_poly.pdbx_seq_one_letter_code
_entity_poly.pdbx_strand_id
1 'polypeptide(L)'
;MCGAGPAAADQPNGITTVTPMGTEMTEPGHEQAGSGVEPPIPAHVRERFDLLERFAPGEGARWATELWCTPPAVEMSLRMPPGVPPSQAIEAAWDGNRIVGESWGEGDPVYLVHGWGGCQAHMGVFVKPLVEAGHRVIAFDLPSHNGSDPGAMAPGRTTIVECARAVHAVVDEFGPAHAIIGHSLGAKATSLAVAWGTAAQRLVFLAPMGDFSWYMDVFTQRHGFGPRIRDGLHRRLDQKLRMPLFDTDISAVADRPENPPLLVIHDPDDPDSPYRFSEQIVAAWPNAKLHTTKGLGRLAHYRLLRHRPALDAAVAFITT
;
A
#
# COMPACT_ATOMS: atom_id res chain seq x y z
N MET A 1 43.03 70.97 21.53
CA MET A 1 42.89 72.14 20.70
C MET A 1 41.69 71.89 19.81
N CYS A 2 40.60 72.51 20.17
CA CYS A 2 39.92 73.57 19.43
C CYS A 2 39.30 73.00 18.17
N GLY A 3 38.04 73.08 17.85
CA GLY A 3 36.96 73.92 18.34
C GLY A 3 35.86 73.73 17.35
N ALA A 4 34.72 73.80 17.88
CA ALA A 4 33.61 74.70 17.68
C ALA A 4 32.68 74.34 16.51
N GLY A 5 31.38 74.09 16.84
CA GLY A 5 30.24 74.22 15.94
C GLY A 5 29.94 75.70 15.61
N PRO A 6 28.75 76.12 15.20
CA PRO A 6 27.38 75.57 15.38
C PRO A 6 26.37 75.85 14.22
N ALA A 7 25.07 75.60 14.55
CA ALA A 7 23.82 76.24 14.14
C ALA A 7 23.16 75.71 12.84
N ALA A 8 22.00 75.25 12.83
CA ALA A 8 20.63 75.48 13.26
C ALA A 8 19.70 75.82 12.08
N ALA A 9 18.51 75.22 12.15
CA ALA A 9 17.18 75.61 11.61
C ALA A 9 16.96 75.38 10.09
N ASP A 10 15.98 74.65 9.63
CA ASP A 10 14.55 74.95 9.73
C ASP A 10 13.71 73.75 9.24
N GLN A 11 12.62 73.44 9.92
CA GLN A 11 11.51 72.65 9.40
C GLN A 11 10.55 73.55 8.60
N PRO A 12 9.68 73.04 7.68
CA PRO A 12 8.49 72.34 8.16
C PRO A 12 7.84 71.26 7.22
N ASN A 13 7.14 70.36 7.86
CA ASN A 13 5.86 69.72 7.54
C ASN A 13 5.60 69.11 6.15
N GLY A 14 5.42 67.79 6.17
CA GLY A 14 4.71 67.02 5.16
C GLY A 14 4.50 65.58 5.59
N ILE A 15 3.47 65.32 6.42
CA ILE A 15 3.04 63.98 6.81
C ILE A 15 2.41 63.36 5.59
N THR A 16 3.07 62.36 4.99
CA THR A 16 2.44 61.43 4.07
C THR A 16 2.59 60.03 4.69
N THR A 17 1.48 59.52 5.21
CA THR A 17 1.34 58.17 5.71
C THR A 17 1.51 57.20 4.54
N VAL A 18 2.62 56.46 4.53
CA VAL A 18 2.84 55.30 3.67
C VAL A 18 2.42 54.07 4.47
N THR A 19 1.30 53.49 4.04
CA THR A 19 0.85 52.16 4.51
C THR A 19 1.93 51.14 4.16
N PRO A 20 2.37 50.27 5.09
CA PRO A 20 3.27 49.21 4.73
C PRO A 20 2.51 48.17 3.88
N MET A 21 2.98 47.97 2.66
CA MET A 21 2.61 46.82 1.84
C MET A 21 3.00 45.57 2.59
N GLY A 22 1.99 44.78 2.99
CA GLY A 22 2.15 43.46 3.50
C GLY A 22 2.86 42.61 2.45
N THR A 23 4.04 42.15 2.79
CA THR A 23 4.67 41.04 2.12
C THR A 23 3.85 39.79 2.52
N GLU A 24 2.94 39.40 1.64
CA GLU A 24 2.40 38.06 1.64
C GLU A 24 3.59 37.09 1.48
N MET A 25 3.99 36.49 2.60
CA MET A 25 4.80 35.29 2.57
C MET A 25 3.91 34.21 1.96
N THR A 26 4.10 33.93 0.68
CA THR A 26 3.63 32.71 0.04
C THR A 26 4.26 31.54 0.81
N GLU A 27 3.43 30.85 1.57
CA GLU A 27 3.81 29.56 2.14
C GLU A 27 4.32 28.67 0.99
N PRO A 28 5.41 27.88 1.21
CA PRO A 28 5.87 26.93 0.23
C PRO A 28 4.72 25.98 -0.05
N GLY A 29 4.33 25.88 -1.32
CA GLY A 29 3.22 25.09 -1.78
C GLY A 29 3.27 23.70 -1.16
N HIS A 30 2.16 23.29 -0.56
CA HIS A 30 1.92 21.89 -0.21
C HIS A 30 2.16 21.06 -1.47
N GLU A 31 3.24 20.29 -1.48
CA GLU A 31 3.43 19.21 -2.44
C GLU A 31 2.14 18.39 -2.42
N GLN A 32 1.44 18.41 -3.53
CA GLN A 32 0.26 17.60 -3.74
C GLN A 32 0.73 16.15 -3.60
N ALA A 33 0.40 15.53 -2.49
CA ALA A 33 0.49 14.09 -2.34
C ALA A 33 -0.23 13.49 -3.55
N GLY A 34 0.50 12.71 -4.35
CA GLY A 34 0.02 12.17 -5.61
C GLY A 34 -1.41 11.64 -5.43
N SER A 35 -2.29 12.05 -6.32
CA SER A 35 -3.65 11.52 -6.37
C SER A 35 -3.52 10.03 -6.64
N GLY A 36 -3.96 9.16 -5.74
CA GLY A 36 -3.98 7.70 -5.90
C GLY A 36 -4.90 7.20 -7.03
N VAL A 37 -5.36 8.10 -7.88
CA VAL A 37 -6.05 7.78 -9.12
C VAL A 37 -4.98 7.50 -10.16
N GLU A 38 -4.80 6.23 -10.48
CA GLU A 38 -3.98 5.83 -11.61
C GLU A 38 -4.33 6.67 -12.86
N PRO A 39 -3.34 7.13 -13.65
CA PRO A 39 -3.60 7.97 -14.80
C PRO A 39 -4.55 7.27 -15.79
N PRO A 40 -5.33 8.04 -16.55
CA PRO A 40 -6.23 7.45 -17.55
C PRO A 40 -5.44 6.66 -18.59
N ILE A 41 -5.95 5.49 -18.93
CA ILE A 41 -5.34 4.65 -19.97
C ILE A 41 -5.33 5.42 -21.30
N PRO A 42 -4.18 5.57 -21.98
CA PRO A 42 -4.09 6.28 -23.25
C PRO A 42 -5.05 5.71 -24.30
N ALA A 43 -5.64 6.60 -25.13
CA ALA A 43 -6.63 6.19 -26.14
C ALA A 43 -6.10 5.10 -27.08
N HIS A 44 -4.86 5.20 -27.54
CA HIS A 44 -4.25 4.19 -28.41
C HIS A 44 -4.15 2.79 -27.80
N VAL A 45 -4.04 2.68 -26.46
CA VAL A 45 -4.05 1.39 -25.73
C VAL A 45 -5.45 0.79 -25.80
N ARG A 46 -6.49 1.59 -25.57
CA ARG A 46 -7.88 1.15 -25.64
C ARG A 46 -8.25 0.72 -27.06
N GLU A 47 -7.89 1.51 -28.07
CA GLU A 47 -8.09 1.18 -29.50
C GLU A 47 -7.42 -0.13 -29.88
N ARG A 48 -6.18 -0.35 -29.39
CA ARG A 48 -5.46 -1.60 -29.63
C ARG A 48 -6.17 -2.78 -28.98
N PHE A 49 -6.68 -2.64 -27.77
CA PHE A 49 -7.47 -3.69 -27.13
C PHE A 49 -8.77 -3.98 -27.88
N ASP A 50 -9.48 -2.98 -28.42
CA ASP A 50 -10.67 -3.18 -29.24
C ASP A 50 -10.35 -3.99 -30.52
N LEU A 51 -9.26 -3.69 -31.20
CA LEU A 51 -8.80 -4.48 -32.33
C LEU A 51 -8.44 -5.92 -31.95
N LEU A 52 -7.72 -6.10 -30.85
CA LEU A 52 -7.33 -7.43 -30.37
C LEU A 52 -8.56 -8.26 -29.94
N GLU A 53 -9.55 -7.63 -29.29
CA GLU A 53 -10.81 -8.32 -28.94
C GLU A 53 -11.50 -8.92 -30.17
N ARG A 54 -11.50 -8.20 -31.30
CA ARG A 54 -12.16 -8.63 -32.55
C ARG A 54 -11.36 -9.67 -33.30
N PHE A 55 -10.05 -9.50 -33.45
CA PHE A 55 -9.23 -10.23 -34.42
C PHE A 55 -8.23 -11.20 -33.81
N ALA A 56 -7.73 -10.93 -32.59
CA ALA A 56 -6.70 -11.73 -31.94
C ALA A 56 -6.84 -11.76 -30.40
N PRO A 57 -7.98 -12.24 -29.85
CA PRO A 57 -8.25 -12.15 -28.41
C PRO A 57 -7.24 -12.92 -27.56
N GLY A 58 -6.58 -13.94 -28.08
CA GLY A 58 -5.50 -14.66 -27.40
C GLY A 58 -4.28 -13.78 -27.12
N GLU A 59 -3.90 -12.93 -28.09
CA GLU A 59 -2.81 -11.96 -27.93
C GLU A 59 -3.24 -10.83 -27.00
N GLY A 60 -4.49 -10.37 -27.10
CA GLY A 60 -5.07 -9.42 -26.17
C GLY A 60 -5.04 -9.92 -24.73
N ALA A 61 -5.43 -11.18 -24.50
CA ALA A 61 -5.40 -11.81 -23.20
C ALA A 61 -3.96 -11.96 -22.64
N ARG A 62 -2.99 -12.28 -23.52
CA ARG A 62 -1.56 -12.30 -23.13
C ARG A 62 -1.11 -10.92 -22.64
N TRP A 63 -1.37 -9.89 -23.43
CA TRP A 63 -0.99 -8.53 -23.07
C TRP A 63 -1.72 -8.04 -21.82
N ALA A 64 -3.02 -8.30 -21.68
CA ALA A 64 -3.80 -8.01 -20.47
C ALA A 64 -3.21 -8.70 -19.22
N THR A 65 -2.76 -9.97 -19.36
CA THR A 65 -2.09 -10.69 -18.25
C THR A 65 -0.78 -10.04 -17.84
N GLU A 66 0.01 -9.58 -18.81
CA GLU A 66 1.26 -8.87 -18.53
C GLU A 66 1.00 -7.56 -17.78
N LEU A 67 0.02 -6.77 -18.21
CA LEU A 67 -0.37 -5.54 -17.55
C LEU A 67 -0.93 -5.79 -16.13
N TRP A 68 -1.77 -6.81 -15.97
CA TRP A 68 -2.33 -7.19 -14.67
C TRP A 68 -1.25 -7.55 -13.64
N CYS A 69 -0.20 -8.23 -14.08
CA CYS A 69 0.90 -8.67 -13.21
C CYS A 69 2.01 -7.62 -13.05
N THR A 70 1.89 -6.43 -13.64
CA THR A 70 2.88 -5.36 -13.54
C THR A 70 2.47 -4.34 -12.49
N PRO A 71 3.16 -4.25 -11.34
CA PRO A 71 2.91 -3.20 -10.36
C PRO A 71 3.08 -1.82 -11.00
N PRO A 72 2.21 -0.85 -10.69
CA PRO A 72 2.41 0.52 -11.16
C PRO A 72 3.69 1.09 -10.56
N ALA A 73 4.37 1.96 -11.31
CA ALA A 73 5.46 2.76 -10.75
C ALA A 73 4.87 3.72 -9.70
N VAL A 74 5.46 3.73 -8.50
CA VAL A 74 4.94 4.53 -7.40
C VAL A 74 5.57 5.90 -7.40
N GLU A 75 4.75 6.94 -7.44
CA GLU A 75 5.17 8.33 -7.27
C GLU A 75 5.32 8.73 -5.78
N MET A 76 4.94 7.85 -4.85
CA MET A 76 5.05 8.11 -3.41
C MET A 76 6.49 8.04 -2.92
N SER A 77 6.79 8.74 -1.84
CA SER A 77 8.14 8.75 -1.25
C SER A 77 8.58 7.33 -0.87
N LEU A 78 9.75 6.93 -1.37
CA LEU A 78 10.45 5.70 -0.97
C LEU A 78 11.21 5.85 0.35
N ARG A 79 11.07 6.99 1.04
CA ARG A 79 11.76 7.28 2.28
C ARG A 79 10.89 6.96 3.48
N MET A 80 11.51 6.38 4.49
CA MET A 80 10.87 6.21 5.80
C MET A 80 10.40 7.55 6.37
N PRO A 81 9.26 7.55 7.10
CA PRO A 81 8.77 8.75 7.76
C PRO A 81 9.80 9.34 8.74
N PRO A 82 9.76 10.64 9.01
CA PRO A 82 10.61 11.27 10.03
C PRO A 82 10.42 10.63 11.42
N GLY A 83 11.53 10.46 12.15
CA GLY A 83 11.51 9.92 13.51
C GLY A 83 11.47 8.41 13.63
N VAL A 84 11.53 7.67 12.51
CA VAL A 84 11.81 6.24 12.52
C VAL A 84 13.25 6.01 12.96
N PRO A 85 13.51 5.09 13.92
CA PRO A 85 14.87 4.82 14.39
C PRO A 85 15.75 4.20 13.28
N PRO A 86 17.08 4.16 13.45
CA PRO A 86 17.96 3.43 12.54
C PRO A 86 17.57 1.96 12.42
N SER A 87 17.64 1.42 11.21
CA SER A 87 17.30 0.04 10.89
C SER A 87 18.53 -0.84 10.71
N GLN A 88 18.28 -2.15 10.68
CA GLN A 88 19.20 -3.15 10.16
C GLN A 88 18.61 -3.68 8.85
N ALA A 89 19.41 -3.71 7.78
CA ALA A 89 19.02 -4.33 6.53
C ALA A 89 18.81 -5.84 6.74
N ILE A 90 17.78 -6.40 6.12
CA ILE A 90 17.51 -7.84 6.14
C ILE A 90 17.30 -8.36 4.73
N GLU A 91 17.61 -9.64 4.54
CA GLU A 91 17.32 -10.39 3.32
C GLU A 91 16.73 -11.75 3.68
N ALA A 92 15.69 -12.17 2.96
CA ALA A 92 15.14 -13.52 3.03
C ALA A 92 15.23 -14.19 1.66
N ALA A 93 15.51 -15.49 1.63
CA ALA A 93 15.52 -16.26 0.40
C ALA A 93 14.10 -16.76 0.06
N TRP A 94 13.68 -16.58 -1.19
CA TRP A 94 12.42 -17.06 -1.70
C TRP A 94 12.57 -17.63 -3.12
N ASP A 95 12.36 -18.91 -3.30
CA ASP A 95 12.49 -19.61 -4.61
C ASP A 95 13.79 -19.25 -5.37
N GLY A 96 14.91 -19.06 -4.66
CA GLY A 96 16.19 -18.66 -5.24
C GLY A 96 16.33 -17.16 -5.52
N ASN A 97 15.35 -16.35 -5.19
CA ASN A 97 15.34 -14.90 -5.28
C ASN A 97 15.48 -14.27 -3.90
N ARG A 98 15.80 -12.96 -3.85
CA ARG A 98 15.95 -12.21 -2.60
C ARG A 98 14.72 -11.34 -2.36
N ILE A 99 14.23 -11.39 -1.15
CA ILE A 99 13.31 -10.39 -0.58
C ILE A 99 14.16 -9.51 0.34
N VAL A 100 14.16 -8.21 0.06
CA VAL A 100 14.91 -7.25 0.87
C VAL A 100 13.98 -6.44 1.76
N GLY A 101 14.49 -6.04 2.91
CA GLY A 101 13.73 -5.28 3.87
C GLY A 101 14.61 -4.66 4.96
N GLU A 102 13.95 -4.17 5.98
CA GLU A 102 14.57 -3.55 7.14
C GLU A 102 13.93 -4.06 8.42
N SER A 103 14.72 -4.13 9.50
CA SER A 103 14.29 -4.52 10.84
C SER A 103 14.65 -3.46 11.86
N TRP A 104 13.78 -3.24 12.86
CA TRP A 104 13.94 -2.29 13.95
C TRP A 104 13.57 -2.94 15.27
N GLY A 105 14.25 -2.52 16.35
CA GLY A 105 13.94 -2.98 17.70
C GLY A 105 14.26 -4.46 17.94
N GLU A 106 13.80 -4.96 19.06
CA GLU A 106 13.95 -6.35 19.54
C GLU A 106 12.60 -6.84 20.11
N GLY A 107 12.47 -8.12 20.38
CA GLY A 107 11.25 -8.73 20.91
C GLY A 107 10.48 -9.53 19.85
N ASP A 108 9.21 -9.80 20.14
CA ASP A 108 8.35 -10.59 19.25
C ASP A 108 8.10 -9.88 17.92
N PRO A 109 8.25 -10.57 16.77
CA PRO A 109 8.24 -9.91 15.47
C PRO A 109 6.85 -9.47 15.03
N VAL A 110 6.75 -8.22 14.55
CA VAL A 110 5.60 -7.67 13.85
C VAL A 110 6.01 -7.35 12.41
N TYR A 111 5.32 -7.96 11.45
CA TYR A 111 5.61 -7.83 10.03
C TYR A 111 4.72 -6.77 9.37
N LEU A 112 5.30 -5.97 8.49
CA LEU A 112 4.61 -4.91 7.74
C LEU A 112 4.63 -5.24 6.25
N VAL A 113 3.45 -5.44 5.65
CA VAL A 113 3.29 -5.86 4.26
C VAL A 113 2.54 -4.78 3.47
N HIS A 114 3.24 -4.16 2.53
CA HIS A 114 2.69 -3.07 1.71
C HIS A 114 1.70 -3.54 0.63
N GLY A 115 0.98 -2.61 0.01
CA GLY A 115 0.04 -2.86 -1.08
C GLY A 115 0.68 -2.88 -2.47
N TRP A 116 -0.16 -3.12 -3.49
CA TRP A 116 0.24 -3.17 -4.90
C TRP A 116 0.93 -1.88 -5.35
N GLY A 117 2.08 -2.00 -5.97
CA GLY A 117 2.90 -0.85 -6.36
C GLY A 117 3.55 -0.10 -5.18
N GLY A 118 3.39 -0.55 -3.94
CA GLY A 118 3.98 0.06 -2.75
C GLY A 118 5.43 -0.35 -2.49
N CYS A 119 5.92 0.02 -1.32
CA CYS A 119 7.21 -0.39 -0.77
C CYS A 119 7.15 -0.40 0.76
N GLN A 120 8.15 -0.99 1.40
CA GLN A 120 8.26 -1.06 2.86
C GLN A 120 8.13 0.31 3.55
N ALA A 121 8.65 1.39 2.94
CA ALA A 121 8.60 2.73 3.53
C ALA A 121 7.17 3.29 3.69
N HIS A 122 6.20 2.82 2.91
CA HIS A 122 4.81 3.21 3.04
C HIS A 122 4.19 2.76 4.37
N MET A 123 4.72 1.67 4.93
CA MET A 123 4.29 1.11 6.22
C MET A 123 5.09 1.68 7.41
N GLY A 124 6.07 2.53 7.15
CA GLY A 124 7.04 3.01 8.14
C GLY A 124 6.46 3.77 9.33
N VAL A 125 5.24 4.30 9.23
CA VAL A 125 4.55 4.98 10.34
C VAL A 125 4.27 4.06 11.53
N PHE A 126 4.19 2.74 11.29
CA PHE A 126 3.97 1.73 12.33
C PHE A 126 5.25 1.37 13.08
N VAL A 127 6.43 1.65 12.51
CA VAL A 127 7.72 1.23 13.09
C VAL A 127 7.93 1.79 14.48
N LYS A 128 7.94 3.13 14.62
CA LYS A 128 8.24 3.77 15.90
C LYS A 128 7.30 3.32 17.03
N PRO A 129 5.96 3.37 16.89
CA PRO A 129 5.07 3.00 17.99
C PRO A 129 5.15 1.51 18.35
N LEU A 130 5.43 0.62 17.42
CA LEU A 130 5.61 -0.80 17.71
C LEU A 130 6.95 -1.11 18.38
N VAL A 131 8.02 -0.43 17.98
CA VAL A 131 9.32 -0.54 18.66
C VAL A 131 9.22 0.02 20.10
N GLU A 132 8.54 1.15 20.30
CA GLU A 132 8.29 1.72 21.63
C GLU A 132 7.41 0.79 22.50
N ALA A 133 6.59 -0.05 21.88
CA ALA A 133 5.80 -1.08 22.55
C ALA A 133 6.60 -2.38 22.83
N GLY A 134 7.88 -2.44 22.45
CA GLY A 134 8.75 -3.59 22.73
C GLY A 134 8.73 -4.70 21.68
N HIS A 135 8.29 -4.39 20.45
CA HIS A 135 8.30 -5.34 19.35
C HIS A 135 9.49 -5.15 18.40
N ARG A 136 9.95 -6.26 17.83
CA ARG A 136 10.80 -6.24 16.65
C ARG A 136 9.91 -6.00 15.44
N VAL A 137 10.14 -4.93 14.69
CA VAL A 137 9.38 -4.62 13.48
C VAL A 137 10.17 -5.02 12.25
N ILE A 138 9.52 -5.69 11.30
CA ILE A 138 10.12 -6.16 10.06
C ILE A 138 9.26 -5.68 8.90
N ALA A 139 9.80 -4.81 8.05
CA ALA A 139 9.16 -4.36 6.83
C ALA A 139 9.99 -4.77 5.63
N PHE A 140 9.37 -5.21 4.55
CA PHE A 140 10.05 -5.72 3.37
C PHE A 140 9.31 -5.37 2.09
N ASP A 141 10.02 -5.38 0.98
CA ASP A 141 9.45 -5.17 -0.34
C ASP A 141 8.97 -6.50 -0.92
N LEU A 142 7.73 -6.54 -1.43
CA LEU A 142 7.19 -7.71 -2.11
C LEU A 142 7.94 -8.01 -3.43
N PRO A 143 7.86 -9.22 -4.00
CA PRO A 143 8.51 -9.55 -5.27
C PRO A 143 8.21 -8.55 -6.38
N SER A 144 9.21 -8.17 -7.17
CA SER A 144 9.12 -7.16 -8.24
C SER A 144 8.71 -5.75 -7.78
N HIS A 145 8.77 -5.47 -6.48
CA HIS A 145 8.61 -4.13 -5.94
C HIS A 145 9.96 -3.63 -5.43
N ASN A 146 10.26 -2.35 -5.70
CA ASN A 146 11.42 -1.62 -5.23
C ASN A 146 12.73 -2.45 -5.23
N GLY A 147 13.23 -2.89 -4.08
CA GLY A 147 14.53 -3.55 -3.92
C GLY A 147 14.52 -5.08 -4.03
N SER A 148 13.35 -5.72 -3.96
CA SER A 148 13.24 -7.17 -4.02
C SER A 148 13.33 -7.72 -5.44
N ASP A 149 13.92 -8.91 -5.57
CA ASP A 149 14.08 -9.57 -6.86
C ASP A 149 12.71 -9.93 -7.48
N PRO A 150 12.62 -10.05 -8.80
CA PRO A 150 11.43 -10.52 -9.47
C PRO A 150 11.18 -12.00 -9.18
N GLY A 151 9.91 -12.42 -9.21
CA GLY A 151 9.53 -13.82 -9.20
C GLY A 151 9.66 -14.51 -10.57
N ALA A 152 8.94 -15.63 -10.73
CA ALA A 152 8.98 -16.46 -11.95
C ALA A 152 8.33 -15.80 -13.17
N MET A 153 7.56 -14.72 -12.98
CA MET A 153 6.84 -14.09 -14.08
C MET A 153 7.75 -13.39 -15.10
N ALA A 154 8.54 -12.47 -14.66
CA ALA A 154 9.55 -11.69 -15.38
C ALA A 154 10.01 -10.51 -14.50
N PRO A 155 11.12 -9.83 -14.82
CA PRO A 155 11.47 -8.56 -14.19
C PRO A 155 10.29 -7.56 -14.22
N GLY A 156 10.01 -6.94 -13.07
CA GLY A 156 8.92 -5.97 -12.91
C GLY A 156 7.51 -6.55 -12.94
N ARG A 157 7.35 -7.87 -12.79
CA ARG A 157 6.03 -8.54 -12.73
C ARG A 157 5.96 -9.51 -11.58
N THR A 158 4.79 -9.58 -10.95
CA THR A 158 4.52 -10.52 -9.87
C THR A 158 3.05 -10.92 -9.82
N THR A 159 2.74 -11.91 -9.00
CA THR A 159 1.39 -12.42 -8.78
C THR A 159 1.07 -12.43 -7.29
N ILE A 160 -0.21 -12.52 -6.94
CA ILE A 160 -0.65 -12.65 -5.55
C ILE A 160 -0.06 -13.89 -4.87
N VAL A 161 0.09 -15.00 -5.60
CA VAL A 161 0.69 -16.24 -5.08
C VAL A 161 2.17 -16.03 -4.75
N GLU A 162 2.91 -15.31 -5.58
CA GLU A 162 4.30 -14.97 -5.31
C GLU A 162 4.42 -14.04 -4.11
N CYS A 163 3.54 -13.03 -4.01
CA CYS A 163 3.49 -12.15 -2.84
C CYS A 163 3.20 -12.94 -1.54
N ALA A 164 2.24 -13.86 -1.56
CA ALA A 164 1.92 -14.69 -0.38
C ALA A 164 3.06 -15.63 0.01
N ARG A 165 3.75 -16.23 -0.96
CA ARG A 165 4.94 -17.06 -0.70
C ARG A 165 6.10 -16.25 -0.14
N ALA A 166 6.28 -15.01 -0.60
CA ALA A 166 7.29 -14.11 -0.04
C ALA A 166 6.98 -13.74 1.42
N VAL A 167 5.71 -13.45 1.75
CA VAL A 167 5.29 -13.26 3.15
C VAL A 167 5.63 -14.50 3.99
N HIS A 168 5.30 -15.70 3.49
CA HIS A 168 5.61 -16.96 4.18
C HIS A 168 7.12 -17.11 4.41
N ALA A 169 7.93 -16.92 3.38
CA ALA A 169 9.39 -17.07 3.46
C ALA A 169 10.04 -16.09 4.45
N VAL A 170 9.57 -14.84 4.49
CA VAL A 170 10.06 -13.83 5.43
C VAL A 170 9.69 -14.21 6.87
N VAL A 171 8.48 -14.70 7.12
CA VAL A 171 8.06 -15.14 8.46
C VAL A 171 8.80 -16.42 8.87
N ASP A 172 9.06 -17.33 7.95
CA ASP A 172 9.83 -18.55 8.21
C ASP A 172 11.29 -18.22 8.59
N GLU A 173 11.91 -17.26 7.91
CA GLU A 173 13.31 -16.84 8.17
C GLU A 173 13.46 -16.09 9.50
N PHE A 174 12.54 -15.17 9.83
CA PHE A 174 12.71 -14.26 10.97
C PHE A 174 11.87 -14.62 12.20
N GLY A 175 11.09 -15.68 12.12
CA GLY A 175 10.33 -16.28 13.24
C GLY A 175 8.83 -16.02 13.18
N PRO A 176 8.05 -16.80 13.94
CA PRO A 176 6.60 -16.73 13.97
C PRO A 176 6.11 -15.32 14.33
N ALA A 177 5.13 -14.84 13.57
CA ALA A 177 4.64 -13.48 13.73
C ALA A 177 3.81 -13.32 15.03
N HIS A 178 4.18 -12.37 15.88
CA HIS A 178 3.27 -11.85 16.90
C HIS A 178 2.08 -11.16 16.23
N ALA A 179 2.36 -10.36 15.19
CA ALA A 179 1.31 -9.81 14.33
C ALA A 179 1.81 -9.58 12.90
N ILE A 180 0.88 -9.53 11.94
CA ILE A 180 1.16 -9.08 10.58
C ILE A 180 0.18 -7.94 10.24
N ILE A 181 0.72 -6.79 9.83
CA ILE A 181 -0.07 -5.65 9.34
C ILE A 181 0.04 -5.64 7.81
N GLY A 182 -1.05 -5.89 7.12
CA GLY A 182 -1.12 -5.86 5.66
C GLY A 182 -1.98 -4.71 5.15
N HIS A 183 -1.50 -4.00 4.13
CA HIS A 183 -2.25 -2.95 3.45
C HIS A 183 -2.70 -3.44 2.08
N SER A 184 -3.98 -3.24 1.72
CA SER A 184 -4.51 -3.51 0.38
C SER A 184 -4.17 -4.92 -0.11
N LEU A 185 -3.40 -5.08 -1.21
CA LEU A 185 -2.88 -6.36 -1.68
C LEU A 185 -2.05 -7.09 -0.61
N GLY A 186 -1.30 -6.37 0.23
CA GLY A 186 -0.53 -6.97 1.32
C GLY A 186 -1.41 -7.69 2.34
N ALA A 187 -2.63 -7.21 2.59
CA ALA A 187 -3.62 -7.91 3.41
C ALA A 187 -4.06 -9.23 2.74
N LYS A 188 -4.33 -9.20 1.43
CA LYS A 188 -4.69 -10.40 0.66
C LYS A 188 -3.53 -11.40 0.61
N ALA A 189 -2.31 -10.97 0.36
CA ALA A 189 -1.12 -11.82 0.38
C ALA A 189 -0.91 -12.47 1.76
N THR A 190 -1.10 -11.71 2.83
CA THR A 190 -1.01 -12.20 4.21
C THR A 190 -2.09 -13.24 4.52
N SER A 191 -3.36 -12.99 4.15
CA SER A 191 -4.45 -13.96 4.39
C SER A 191 -4.18 -15.29 3.70
N LEU A 192 -3.68 -15.25 2.46
CA LEU A 192 -3.34 -16.44 1.70
C LEU A 192 -2.12 -17.17 2.30
N ALA A 193 -1.09 -16.44 2.72
CA ALA A 193 0.07 -17.02 3.41
C ALA A 193 -0.32 -17.72 4.71
N VAL A 194 -1.18 -17.10 5.54
CA VAL A 194 -1.71 -17.70 6.76
C VAL A 194 -2.53 -18.95 6.46
N ALA A 195 -3.36 -18.89 5.42
CA ALA A 195 -4.12 -20.07 4.98
C ALA A 195 -3.23 -21.22 4.51
N TRP A 196 -1.99 -20.98 4.17
CA TRP A 196 -0.97 -21.98 3.82
C TRP A 196 -0.07 -22.36 5.00
N GLY A 197 -0.35 -21.86 6.20
CA GLY A 197 0.34 -22.26 7.43
C GLY A 197 1.39 -21.28 7.95
N THR A 198 1.45 -20.04 7.42
CA THR A 198 2.29 -18.99 8.03
C THR A 198 1.82 -18.71 9.44
N ALA A 199 2.72 -18.87 10.41
CA ALA A 199 2.40 -18.67 11.81
C ALA A 199 2.23 -17.21 12.18
N ALA A 200 1.03 -16.84 12.63
CA ALA A 200 0.71 -15.49 13.11
C ALA A 200 -0.28 -15.56 14.26
N GLN A 201 -0.07 -14.75 15.31
CA GLN A 201 -0.99 -14.70 16.45
C GLN A 201 -2.12 -13.67 16.25
N ARG A 202 -1.89 -12.61 15.49
CA ARG A 202 -2.86 -11.54 15.17
C ARG A 202 -2.65 -11.01 13.78
N LEU A 203 -3.74 -10.50 13.18
CA LEU A 203 -3.69 -9.83 11.88
C LEU A 203 -4.33 -8.43 11.95
N VAL A 204 -3.74 -7.48 11.26
CA VAL A 204 -4.34 -6.16 11.03
C VAL A 204 -4.37 -5.91 9.53
N PHE A 205 -5.57 -5.73 8.97
CA PHE A 205 -5.76 -5.42 7.55
C PHE A 205 -6.22 -3.98 7.38
N LEU A 206 -5.44 -3.21 6.64
CA LEU A 206 -5.68 -1.80 6.35
C LEU A 206 -6.21 -1.69 4.92
N ALA A 207 -7.46 -1.21 4.76
CA ALA A 207 -8.10 -1.08 3.45
C ALA A 207 -7.86 -2.34 2.57
N PRO A 208 -8.24 -3.56 3.04
CA PRO A 208 -7.87 -4.81 2.38
C PRO A 208 -8.40 -4.85 0.94
N MET A 209 -7.61 -5.39 0.04
CA MET A 209 -8.04 -5.64 -1.32
C MET A 209 -9.18 -6.66 -1.34
N GLY A 210 -10.30 -6.29 -1.93
CA GLY A 210 -11.49 -7.15 -2.08
C GLY A 210 -11.32 -8.27 -3.10
N ASP A 211 -12.44 -8.79 -3.59
CA ASP A 211 -12.47 -9.92 -4.51
C ASP A 211 -11.92 -9.57 -5.89
N PHE A 212 -11.12 -10.44 -6.46
CA PHE A 212 -10.51 -10.25 -7.78
C PHE A 212 -11.54 -10.15 -8.92
N SER A 213 -12.74 -10.71 -8.77
CA SER A 213 -13.80 -10.56 -9.76
C SER A 213 -14.14 -9.09 -10.01
N TRP A 214 -14.27 -8.29 -8.95
CA TRP A 214 -14.53 -6.85 -9.06
C TRP A 214 -13.35 -6.11 -9.69
N TYR A 215 -12.12 -6.38 -9.24
CA TYR A 215 -10.93 -5.74 -9.83
C TYR A 215 -10.75 -6.12 -11.30
N MET A 216 -11.09 -7.34 -11.69
CA MET A 216 -11.04 -7.78 -13.09
C MET A 216 -12.06 -7.02 -13.95
N ASP A 217 -13.26 -6.76 -13.43
CA ASP A 217 -14.27 -5.96 -14.12
C ASP A 217 -13.83 -4.49 -14.26
N VAL A 218 -13.30 -3.88 -13.19
CA VAL A 218 -12.74 -2.53 -13.24
C VAL A 218 -11.58 -2.45 -14.23
N PHE A 219 -10.66 -3.41 -14.21
CA PHE A 219 -9.51 -3.47 -15.11
C PHE A 219 -9.96 -3.62 -16.59
N THR A 220 -10.93 -4.50 -16.85
CA THR A 220 -11.51 -4.70 -18.17
C THR A 220 -12.13 -3.40 -18.70
N GLN A 221 -12.97 -2.76 -17.89
CA GLN A 221 -13.64 -1.51 -18.24
C GLN A 221 -12.64 -0.38 -18.49
N ARG A 222 -11.65 -0.26 -17.64
CA ARG A 222 -10.62 0.77 -17.72
C ARG A 222 -9.79 0.65 -18.99
N HIS A 223 -9.37 -0.56 -19.38
CA HIS A 223 -8.57 -0.83 -20.56
C HIS A 223 -9.39 -0.94 -21.85
N GLY A 224 -10.71 -1.08 -21.74
CA GLY A 224 -11.63 -1.07 -22.87
C GLY A 224 -11.61 -2.35 -23.70
N PHE A 225 -11.28 -3.50 -23.11
CA PHE A 225 -11.40 -4.78 -23.80
C PHE A 225 -12.70 -5.53 -23.44
N GLY A 226 -13.08 -6.47 -24.27
CA GLY A 226 -14.33 -7.21 -24.16
C GLY A 226 -14.18 -8.57 -23.45
N PRO A 227 -15.26 -9.37 -23.48
CA PRO A 227 -15.33 -10.64 -22.74
C PRO A 227 -14.33 -11.69 -23.21
N ARG A 228 -13.96 -11.73 -24.49
CA ARG A 228 -13.02 -12.74 -25.00
C ARG A 228 -11.62 -12.56 -24.42
N ILE A 229 -11.15 -11.32 -24.30
CA ILE A 229 -9.87 -11.00 -23.66
C ILE A 229 -9.99 -11.21 -22.15
N ARG A 230 -11.10 -10.76 -21.51
CA ARG A 230 -11.35 -10.95 -20.09
C ARG A 230 -11.29 -12.44 -19.68
N ASP A 231 -12.00 -13.30 -20.41
CA ASP A 231 -11.98 -14.74 -20.14
C ASP A 231 -10.62 -15.37 -20.41
N GLY A 232 -9.92 -14.87 -21.43
CA GLY A 232 -8.55 -15.27 -21.72
C GLY A 232 -7.56 -14.86 -20.63
N LEU A 233 -7.69 -13.66 -20.08
CA LEU A 233 -6.93 -13.16 -18.94
C LEU A 233 -7.15 -14.07 -17.71
N HIS A 234 -8.42 -14.33 -17.35
CA HIS A 234 -8.77 -15.20 -16.23
C HIS A 234 -8.12 -16.58 -16.35
N ARG A 235 -8.34 -17.28 -17.46
CA ARG A 235 -7.73 -18.61 -17.69
C ARG A 235 -6.21 -18.59 -17.62
N ARG A 236 -5.57 -17.53 -18.12
CA ARG A 236 -4.10 -17.39 -18.05
C ARG A 236 -3.62 -17.16 -16.64
N LEU A 237 -4.36 -16.40 -15.83
CA LEU A 237 -4.05 -16.20 -14.41
C LEU A 237 -4.17 -17.54 -13.67
N ASP A 238 -5.25 -18.29 -13.81
CA ASP A 238 -5.41 -19.61 -13.19
C ASP A 238 -4.23 -20.55 -13.52
N GLN A 239 -3.83 -20.58 -14.81
CA GLN A 239 -2.68 -21.40 -15.25
C GLN A 239 -1.36 -20.94 -14.61
N LYS A 240 -1.13 -19.63 -14.52
CA LYS A 240 0.11 -19.08 -13.92
C LYS A 240 0.16 -19.28 -12.41
N LEU A 241 -0.94 -19.08 -11.73
CA LEU A 241 -1.07 -19.29 -10.29
C LEU A 241 -1.05 -20.77 -9.92
N ARG A 242 -1.37 -21.68 -10.87
CA ARG A 242 -1.62 -23.12 -10.67
C ARG A 242 -2.74 -23.39 -9.67
N MET A 243 -3.68 -22.48 -9.59
CA MET A 243 -4.89 -22.53 -8.79
C MET A 243 -5.91 -21.52 -9.34
N PRO A 244 -7.21 -21.67 -9.07
CA PRO A 244 -8.19 -20.67 -9.43
C PRO A 244 -7.87 -19.30 -8.82
N LEU A 245 -7.92 -18.24 -9.60
CA LEU A 245 -7.63 -16.88 -9.14
C LEU A 245 -8.49 -16.50 -7.93
N PHE A 246 -9.78 -16.85 -7.97
CA PHE A 246 -10.71 -16.48 -6.90
C PHE A 246 -10.52 -17.26 -5.60
N ASP A 247 -9.82 -18.41 -5.63
CA ASP A 247 -9.41 -19.12 -4.42
C ASP A 247 -8.32 -18.37 -3.63
N THR A 248 -7.74 -17.33 -4.22
CA THR A 248 -6.79 -16.44 -3.55
C THR A 248 -7.46 -15.24 -2.87
N ASP A 249 -8.78 -15.09 -2.97
CA ASP A 249 -9.51 -14.03 -2.31
C ASP A 249 -9.58 -14.23 -0.79
N ILE A 250 -9.60 -13.13 -0.04
CA ILE A 250 -9.71 -13.20 1.43
C ILE A 250 -10.99 -13.93 1.82
N SER A 251 -12.08 -13.70 1.09
CA SER A 251 -13.37 -14.38 1.30
C SER A 251 -13.26 -15.91 1.16
N ALA A 252 -12.41 -16.42 0.27
CA ALA A 252 -12.22 -17.86 0.07
C ALA A 252 -11.47 -18.55 1.22
N VAL A 253 -10.72 -17.81 2.03
CA VAL A 253 -9.92 -18.33 3.15
C VAL A 253 -10.41 -17.83 4.52
N ALA A 254 -11.47 -17.02 4.55
CA ALA A 254 -11.94 -16.35 5.77
C ALA A 254 -12.59 -17.30 6.77
N ASP A 255 -13.42 -18.23 6.32
CA ASP A 255 -14.18 -19.15 7.20
C ASP A 255 -13.33 -20.36 7.59
N ARG A 256 -12.31 -20.12 8.43
CA ARG A 256 -11.45 -21.16 9.00
C ARG A 256 -11.33 -20.97 10.50
N PRO A 257 -11.66 -21.98 11.33
CA PRO A 257 -11.60 -21.87 12.79
C PRO A 257 -10.22 -21.51 13.34
N GLU A 258 -9.16 -21.92 12.63
CA GLU A 258 -7.77 -21.71 13.00
C GLU A 258 -7.25 -20.30 12.63
N ASN A 259 -8.01 -19.51 11.88
CA ASN A 259 -7.62 -18.16 11.53
C ASN A 259 -7.39 -17.29 12.77
N PRO A 260 -6.26 -16.55 12.84
CA PRO A 260 -5.97 -15.70 13.99
C PRO A 260 -6.97 -14.54 14.12
N PRO A 261 -7.12 -13.96 15.32
CA PRO A 261 -7.91 -12.73 15.50
C PRO A 261 -7.50 -11.65 14.51
N LEU A 262 -8.48 -10.98 13.92
CA LEU A 262 -8.29 -9.99 12.86
C LEU A 262 -8.91 -8.63 13.25
N LEU A 263 -8.14 -7.55 13.06
CA LEU A 263 -8.64 -6.20 13.02
C LEU A 263 -8.61 -5.69 11.59
N VAL A 264 -9.76 -5.36 11.03
CA VAL A 264 -9.87 -4.64 9.75
C VAL A 264 -10.06 -3.16 10.04
N ILE A 265 -9.26 -2.29 9.41
CA ILE A 265 -9.38 -0.84 9.51
C ILE A 265 -9.63 -0.29 8.12
N HIS A 266 -10.75 0.42 7.92
CA HIS A 266 -11.13 0.90 6.60
C HIS A 266 -11.97 2.19 6.67
N ASP A 267 -11.87 2.99 5.61
CA ASP A 267 -12.67 4.20 5.43
C ASP A 267 -13.76 3.96 4.36
N PRO A 268 -15.03 4.29 4.63
CA PRO A 268 -16.11 4.11 3.64
C PRO A 268 -15.95 4.93 2.35
N ASP A 269 -15.14 6.00 2.38
CA ASP A 269 -14.87 6.85 1.22
C ASP A 269 -13.72 6.33 0.34
N ASP A 270 -13.19 5.11 0.63
CA ASP A 270 -12.11 4.52 -0.15
C ASP A 270 -12.57 4.17 -1.59
N PRO A 271 -12.03 4.83 -2.63
CA PRO A 271 -12.41 4.56 -4.00
C PRO A 271 -11.69 3.36 -4.62
N ASP A 272 -10.55 2.96 -4.02
CA ASP A 272 -9.67 1.91 -4.58
C ASP A 272 -10.06 0.52 -4.09
N SER A 273 -10.64 0.43 -2.88
CA SER A 273 -11.19 -0.81 -2.33
C SER A 273 -12.57 -0.55 -1.71
N PRO A 274 -13.65 -1.00 -2.33
CA PRO A 274 -15.00 -0.81 -1.79
C PRO A 274 -15.15 -1.34 -0.36
N TYR A 275 -15.64 -0.49 0.54
CA TYR A 275 -15.81 -0.77 1.97
C TYR A 275 -16.60 -2.05 2.28
N ARG A 276 -17.58 -2.41 1.41
CA ARG A 276 -18.36 -3.65 1.54
C ARG A 276 -17.50 -4.91 1.62
N PHE A 277 -16.29 -4.91 1.03
CA PHE A 277 -15.39 -6.07 1.12
C PHE A 277 -14.88 -6.25 2.56
N SER A 278 -14.61 -5.16 3.27
CA SER A 278 -14.25 -5.25 4.69
C SER A 278 -15.40 -5.77 5.54
N GLU A 279 -16.63 -5.36 5.25
CA GLU A 279 -17.82 -5.90 5.93
C GLU A 279 -17.97 -7.40 5.68
N GLN A 280 -17.79 -7.85 4.44
CA GLN A 280 -17.83 -9.27 4.07
C GLN A 280 -16.72 -10.09 4.74
N ILE A 281 -15.48 -9.56 4.77
CA ILE A 281 -14.36 -10.21 5.44
C ILE A 281 -14.66 -10.40 6.93
N VAL A 282 -15.10 -9.35 7.61
CA VAL A 282 -15.40 -9.39 9.06
C VAL A 282 -16.58 -10.31 9.37
N ALA A 283 -17.56 -10.37 8.48
CA ALA A 283 -18.69 -11.28 8.65
C ALA A 283 -18.33 -12.77 8.51
N ALA A 284 -17.31 -13.07 7.70
CA ALA A 284 -16.87 -14.45 7.44
C ALA A 284 -15.69 -14.89 8.34
N TRP A 285 -14.85 -13.96 8.82
CA TRP A 285 -13.63 -14.30 9.56
C TRP A 285 -13.91 -14.46 11.06
N PRO A 286 -13.60 -15.60 11.67
CA PRO A 286 -13.76 -15.80 13.11
C PRO A 286 -12.97 -14.78 13.93
N ASN A 287 -13.59 -14.22 14.98
CA ASN A 287 -12.96 -13.22 15.86
C ASN A 287 -12.43 -11.97 15.15
N ALA A 288 -13.04 -11.57 14.03
CA ALA A 288 -12.73 -10.32 13.37
C ALA A 288 -13.47 -9.12 13.97
N LYS A 289 -12.82 -7.96 13.91
CA LYS A 289 -13.39 -6.66 14.28
C LYS A 289 -13.18 -5.66 13.15
N LEU A 290 -14.17 -4.77 12.94
CA LEU A 290 -14.09 -3.68 11.98
C LEU A 290 -13.93 -2.36 12.71
N HIS A 291 -12.87 -1.63 12.43
CA HIS A 291 -12.65 -0.25 12.86
C HIS A 291 -12.87 0.67 11.66
N THR A 292 -13.99 1.39 11.66
CA THR A 292 -14.35 2.32 10.59
C THR A 292 -13.75 3.68 10.87
N THR A 293 -12.91 4.18 9.95
CA THR A 293 -12.46 5.57 9.94
C THR A 293 -13.46 6.45 9.19
N LYS A 294 -13.30 7.76 9.23
CA LYS A 294 -14.20 8.71 8.56
C LYS A 294 -13.46 9.93 8.04
N GLY A 295 -13.90 10.43 6.87
CA GLY A 295 -13.49 11.73 6.38
C GLY A 295 -12.11 11.77 5.75
N LEU A 296 -11.57 10.64 5.30
CA LEU A 296 -10.28 10.58 4.59
C LEU A 296 -10.43 10.97 3.11
N GLY A 297 -11.67 10.95 2.60
CA GLY A 297 -12.04 11.41 1.26
C GLY A 297 -11.43 10.57 0.14
N ARG A 298 -11.30 11.15 -1.05
CA ARG A 298 -10.86 10.43 -2.27
C ARG A 298 -9.48 9.77 -2.20
N LEU A 299 -8.67 10.09 -1.22
CA LEU A 299 -7.35 9.48 -0.99
C LEU A 299 -7.37 8.55 0.23
N ALA A 300 -8.54 8.12 0.68
CA ALA A 300 -8.71 7.31 1.89
C ALA A 300 -7.79 6.10 1.90
N HIS A 301 -7.64 5.42 0.78
CA HIS A 301 -6.79 4.25 0.63
C HIS A 301 -5.36 4.43 1.15
N TYR A 302 -4.76 5.59 0.84
CA TYR A 302 -3.38 5.92 1.24
C TYR A 302 -3.30 6.77 2.51
N ARG A 303 -4.28 7.67 2.73
CA ARG A 303 -4.32 8.50 3.93
C ARG A 303 -4.53 7.68 5.19
N LEU A 304 -5.20 6.54 5.06
CA LEU A 304 -5.39 5.60 6.16
C LEU A 304 -4.06 5.20 6.80
N LEU A 305 -3.01 5.01 6.01
CA LEU A 305 -1.67 4.66 6.51
C LEU A 305 -1.06 5.72 7.42
N ARG A 306 -1.50 6.98 7.31
CA ARG A 306 -1.01 8.12 8.12
C ARG A 306 -2.08 8.66 9.08
N HIS A 307 -3.22 7.98 9.15
CA HIS A 307 -4.34 8.40 10.00
C HIS A 307 -4.10 7.98 11.45
N ARG A 308 -3.88 8.95 12.34
CA ARG A 308 -3.50 8.68 13.74
C ARG A 308 -4.45 7.71 14.45
N PRO A 309 -5.80 7.87 14.40
CA PRO A 309 -6.71 6.91 15.03
C PRO A 309 -6.59 5.48 14.48
N ALA A 310 -6.33 5.32 13.18
CA ALA A 310 -6.11 4.00 12.59
C ALA A 310 -4.81 3.35 13.12
N LEU A 311 -3.74 4.14 13.20
CA LEU A 311 -2.47 3.71 13.76
C LEU A 311 -2.62 3.28 15.23
N ASP A 312 -3.28 4.12 16.05
CA ASP A 312 -3.48 3.85 17.47
C ASP A 312 -4.35 2.59 17.69
N ALA A 313 -5.39 2.39 16.87
CA ALA A 313 -6.23 1.19 16.92
C ALA A 313 -5.44 -0.08 16.55
N ALA A 314 -4.59 -0.03 15.52
CA ALA A 314 -3.74 -1.14 15.12
C ALA A 314 -2.72 -1.50 16.21
N VAL A 315 -2.01 -0.52 16.75
CA VAL A 315 -1.02 -0.72 17.83
C VAL A 315 -1.71 -1.27 19.08
N ALA A 316 -2.83 -0.68 19.51
CA ALA A 316 -3.58 -1.17 20.67
C ALA A 316 -4.02 -2.64 20.51
N PHE A 317 -4.47 -3.03 19.32
CA PHE A 317 -4.88 -4.42 19.03
C PHE A 317 -3.72 -5.40 19.07
N ILE A 318 -2.52 -4.96 18.71
CA ILE A 318 -1.31 -5.81 18.70
C ILE A 318 -0.74 -5.97 20.11
N THR A 319 -0.82 -4.95 20.94
CA THR A 319 -0.19 -4.91 22.27
C THR A 319 -1.07 -5.47 23.40
N THR A 320 -2.31 -5.87 23.11
CA THR A 320 -3.23 -6.59 24.03
C THR A 320 -3.09 -8.10 23.92
#